data_7e6b9016a9fe4b6d25e6c850ee5c72c5
#
_entry.id   7e6b9016a9fe4b6d25e6c850ee5c72c5
#
_cell.length_a   1.000
_cell.length_b   1.000
_cell.length_c   1.000
_cell.angle_alpha   90.00
_cell.angle_beta   90.00
_cell.angle_gamma   90.00
#
_symmetry.space_group_name_H-M   'P 1'
#
loop_
_entity.id
_entity.type
_entity.pdbx_description
1 polymer ?
#
loop_
_entity_poly.entity_id
_entity_poly.type
_entity_poly.pdbx_seq_one_letter_code
_entity_poly.pdbx_strand_id
1 'polypeptide(L)'
;ATKTTVTGTGENATGVAVTTRIYKTYEKEWGISCRELFTQFMVRIHEQINGCIIGQFSKLKIPVAPNFASFRRLFRARAGHCFIVPGNTFDNVKGQFPVGFFTWHTDDKRPVGEIVADVFNKNGEFIGTKKLEVEQNVMSINDWIISTRNRIGEKIIGFMSAKGCDFQNQNYNFIINEKSQLPHPRGTLVTDMNLKEIAVYLAVRHSVKKTWLNDRDQFTEPFDTWSHDIEFQNDCLAYTLFSISNNIQSAFGINYWQPFTEADLGITNELPNHFMTDYISGKGRPKAIQ
;
A
#
# COMPACT_ATOMS: atom_id res chain seq x y z
N ALA A 1 5.79 -6.92 21.86
CA ALA A 1 4.90 -7.53 20.87
C ALA A 1 5.62 -8.71 20.22
N THR A 2 5.20 -9.90 20.54
CA THR A 2 5.73 -11.12 19.94
C THR A 2 5.24 -11.17 18.48
N LYS A 3 6.18 -10.96 17.58
CA LYS A 3 5.98 -11.12 16.15
C LYS A 3 5.57 -12.55 15.83
N THR A 4 4.64 -12.71 14.90
CA THR A 4 4.75 -13.74 13.89
C THR A 4 5.99 -13.39 13.05
N THR A 5 7.15 -13.86 13.40
CA THR A 5 8.36 -13.67 12.60
C THR A 5 8.26 -14.59 11.39
N VAL A 6 8.31 -14.02 10.21
CA VAL A 6 8.63 -14.77 9.00
C VAL A 6 10.09 -15.19 9.18
N THR A 7 10.33 -16.48 9.36
CA THR A 7 11.68 -17.05 9.23
C THR A 7 12.11 -16.92 7.77
N GLY A 8 13.41 -16.81 7.50
CA GLY A 8 13.95 -16.58 6.16
C GLY A 8 13.59 -17.64 5.08
N THR A 9 12.78 -18.63 5.42
CA THR A 9 12.25 -19.67 4.53
C THR A 9 10.86 -19.35 3.98
N GLY A 10 10.27 -18.19 4.31
CA GLY A 10 8.93 -17.81 3.83
C GLY A 10 7.77 -18.51 4.53
N GLU A 11 8.03 -19.39 5.46
CA GLU A 11 7.00 -19.99 6.31
C GLU A 11 6.54 -19.00 7.37
N ASN A 12 5.23 -18.86 7.52
CA ASN A 12 4.65 -18.12 8.63
C ASN A 12 5.04 -18.84 9.92
N ALA A 13 5.90 -18.24 10.73
CA ALA A 13 6.16 -18.77 12.05
C ALA A 13 4.81 -18.94 12.77
N THR A 14 4.51 -20.15 13.21
CA THR A 14 3.39 -20.45 14.08
C THR A 14 3.67 -19.76 15.41
N GLY A 15 3.34 -18.47 15.47
CA GLY A 15 3.55 -17.67 16.65
C GLY A 15 2.48 -17.94 17.71
N VAL A 16 2.76 -17.55 18.92
CA VAL A 16 1.85 -17.64 20.07
C VAL A 16 0.45 -17.08 19.76
N ALA A 17 0.35 -16.12 18.85
CA ALA A 17 -0.91 -15.49 18.49
C ALA A 17 -2.00 -16.46 18.01
N VAL A 18 -1.68 -17.47 17.20
CA VAL A 18 -2.67 -18.40 16.66
C VAL A 18 -3.02 -19.57 17.59
N THR A 19 -2.29 -19.74 18.67
CA THR A 19 -2.51 -20.80 19.66
C THR A 19 -3.35 -20.35 20.86
N THR A 20 -3.59 -19.04 21.00
CA THR A 20 -4.34 -18.49 22.12
C THR A 20 -5.80 -18.89 22.11
N ARG A 21 -6.43 -18.92 23.29
CA ARG A 21 -7.88 -19.14 23.41
C ARG A 21 -8.66 -18.03 22.69
N ILE A 22 -8.22 -16.79 22.79
CA ILE A 22 -8.87 -15.63 22.15
C ILE A 22 -8.88 -15.79 20.65
N TYR A 23 -7.74 -16.16 20.04
CA TYR A 23 -7.68 -16.44 18.60
C TYR A 23 -8.72 -17.49 18.19
N LYS A 24 -8.72 -18.65 18.85
CA LYS A 24 -9.62 -19.76 18.55
C LYS A 24 -11.10 -19.41 18.70
N THR A 25 -11.42 -18.50 19.63
CA THR A 25 -12.80 -18.06 19.89
C THR A 25 -13.28 -17.08 18.82
N TYR A 26 -12.45 -16.10 18.45
CA TYR A 26 -12.89 -14.93 17.71
C TYR A 26 -12.39 -14.85 16.24
N GLU A 27 -11.43 -15.70 15.83
CA GLU A 27 -10.85 -15.62 14.48
C GLU A 27 -11.88 -15.71 13.36
N LYS A 28 -12.89 -16.59 13.50
CA LYS A 28 -13.92 -16.79 12.46
C LYS A 28 -14.72 -15.51 12.20
N GLU A 29 -15.00 -14.74 13.23
CA GLU A 29 -15.81 -13.53 13.14
C GLU A 29 -14.95 -12.29 12.84
N TRP A 30 -13.88 -12.11 13.61
CA TRP A 30 -13.00 -10.93 13.54
C TRP A 30 -11.93 -11.02 12.44
N GLY A 31 -11.78 -12.19 11.84
CA GLY A 31 -10.93 -12.42 10.69
C GLY A 31 -9.44 -12.42 10.98
N ILE A 32 -8.68 -12.25 9.90
CA ILE A 32 -7.21 -12.39 9.88
C ILE A 32 -6.48 -11.39 10.81
N SER A 33 -7.10 -10.28 11.19
CA SER A 33 -6.55 -9.32 12.16
C SER A 33 -6.25 -9.96 13.52
N CYS A 34 -6.98 -11.02 13.91
CA CYS A 34 -6.74 -11.78 15.13
C CYS A 34 -5.38 -12.49 15.19
N ARG A 35 -4.63 -12.53 14.10
CA ARG A 35 -3.23 -13.01 14.11
C ARG A 35 -2.26 -12.03 14.77
N GLU A 36 -2.70 -10.81 15.06
CA GLU A 36 -1.92 -9.82 15.81
C GLU A 36 -2.34 -9.86 17.29
N LEU A 37 -1.38 -10.00 18.20
CA LEU A 37 -1.70 -10.08 19.64
C LEU A 37 -2.41 -8.84 20.17
N PHE A 38 -2.00 -7.65 19.75
CA PHE A 38 -2.65 -6.42 20.19
C PHE A 38 -4.14 -6.39 19.82
N THR A 39 -4.48 -6.93 18.64
CA THR A 39 -5.88 -7.04 18.19
C THR A 39 -6.68 -7.98 19.11
N GLN A 40 -6.07 -9.10 19.51
CA GLN A 40 -6.72 -10.03 20.46
C GLN A 40 -7.02 -9.37 21.82
N PHE A 41 -6.13 -8.52 22.32
CA PHE A 41 -6.40 -7.74 23.52
C PHE A 41 -7.56 -6.78 23.31
N MET A 42 -7.59 -6.07 22.19
CA MET A 42 -8.67 -5.14 21.89
C MET A 42 -10.02 -5.85 21.73
N VAL A 43 -10.06 -6.97 21.02
CA VAL A 43 -11.27 -7.80 20.86
C VAL A 43 -11.76 -8.26 22.22
N ARG A 44 -10.88 -8.80 23.06
CA ARG A 44 -11.25 -9.26 24.39
C ARG A 44 -11.82 -8.14 25.26
N ILE A 45 -11.21 -6.95 25.25
CA ILE A 45 -11.70 -5.80 26.00
C ILE A 45 -13.07 -5.37 25.45
N HIS A 46 -13.20 -5.27 24.13
CA HIS A 46 -14.46 -4.88 23.47
C HIS A 46 -15.63 -5.82 23.82
N GLU A 47 -15.35 -7.14 23.87
CA GLU A 47 -16.39 -8.15 24.13
C GLU A 47 -16.71 -8.32 25.62
N GLN A 48 -15.77 -8.04 26.53
CA GLN A 48 -15.90 -8.40 27.94
C GLN A 48 -16.06 -7.19 28.87
N ILE A 49 -15.78 -5.99 28.42
CA ILE A 49 -15.83 -4.77 29.24
C ILE A 49 -16.82 -3.78 28.66
N ASN A 50 -17.84 -3.43 29.45
CA ASN A 50 -18.83 -2.43 29.08
C ASN A 50 -18.28 -1.01 29.31
N GLY A 51 -17.78 -0.39 28.27
CA GLY A 51 -17.36 1.00 28.27
C GLY A 51 -16.05 1.26 28.97
N CYS A 52 -15.02 1.53 28.18
CA CYS A 52 -13.70 1.93 28.67
C CYS A 52 -12.96 2.76 27.63
N ILE A 53 -11.86 3.38 28.02
CA ILE A 53 -10.92 3.99 27.11
C ILE A 53 -9.73 3.04 26.95
N ILE A 54 -9.47 2.61 25.72
CA ILE A 54 -8.30 1.80 25.38
C ILE A 54 -7.24 2.73 24.81
N GLY A 55 -6.06 2.78 25.42
CA GLY A 55 -4.87 3.44 24.86
C GLY A 55 -3.86 2.40 24.40
N GLN A 56 -3.36 2.51 23.15
CA GLN A 56 -2.41 1.53 22.64
C GLN A 56 -1.46 2.11 21.61
N PHE A 57 -0.24 1.58 21.58
CA PHE A 57 0.69 1.74 20.48
C PHE A 57 0.53 0.59 19.48
N SER A 58 0.40 0.93 18.20
CA SER A 58 0.42 -0.05 17.12
C SER A 58 0.94 0.56 15.82
N LYS A 59 1.30 -0.30 14.87
CA LYS A 59 1.44 0.14 13.48
C LYS A 59 0.08 0.62 12.97
N LEU A 60 0.07 1.48 11.96
CA LEU A 60 -1.15 2.06 11.37
C LEU A 60 -2.03 1.03 10.62
N LYS A 61 -2.13 -0.21 11.13
CA LYS A 61 -2.87 -1.29 10.46
C LYS A 61 -4.38 -1.16 10.62
N ILE A 62 -4.83 -0.73 11.79
CA ILE A 62 -6.28 -0.65 12.07
C ILE A 62 -6.98 0.24 11.04
N PRO A 63 -6.57 1.50 10.83
CA PRO A 63 -7.26 2.35 9.87
C PRO A 63 -7.05 1.97 8.41
N VAL A 64 -5.86 1.50 8.01
CA VAL A 64 -5.50 1.45 6.59
C VAL A 64 -5.33 0.04 6.00
N ALA A 65 -5.09 -0.99 6.80
CA ALA A 65 -4.74 -2.30 6.23
C ALA A 65 -5.98 -3.10 5.80
N PRO A 66 -5.98 -3.70 4.58
CA PRO A 66 -7.11 -4.50 4.09
C PRO A 66 -7.46 -5.69 4.99
N ASN A 67 -6.47 -6.32 5.59
CA ASN A 67 -6.66 -7.45 6.51
C ASN A 67 -7.31 -7.05 7.85
N PHE A 68 -7.55 -5.76 8.10
CA PHE A 68 -8.30 -5.23 9.24
C PHE A 68 -9.76 -4.86 8.90
N ALA A 69 -10.24 -5.12 7.69
CA ALA A 69 -11.62 -4.76 7.29
C ALA A 69 -12.67 -5.36 8.22
N SER A 70 -12.58 -6.67 8.55
CA SER A 70 -13.52 -7.29 9.52
C SER A 70 -13.41 -6.68 10.90
N PHE A 71 -12.19 -6.38 11.36
CA PHE A 71 -11.99 -5.70 12.64
C PHE A 71 -12.68 -4.33 12.66
N ARG A 72 -12.48 -3.47 11.65
CA ARG A 72 -13.11 -2.15 11.56
C ARG A 72 -14.63 -2.20 11.57
N ARG A 73 -15.21 -3.22 10.94
CA ARG A 73 -16.67 -3.43 10.91
C ARG A 73 -17.23 -3.76 12.29
N LEU A 74 -16.52 -4.55 13.08
CA LEU A 74 -16.98 -5.10 14.35
C LEU A 74 -16.56 -4.25 15.56
N PHE A 75 -15.35 -3.72 15.53
CA PHE A 75 -14.83 -2.87 16.59
C PHE A 75 -15.45 -1.48 16.52
N ARG A 76 -16.59 -1.34 17.17
CA ARG A 76 -17.35 -0.09 17.22
C ARG A 76 -16.89 0.73 18.41
N ALA A 77 -16.07 1.73 18.16
CA ALA A 77 -15.53 2.64 19.17
C ALA A 77 -15.15 3.97 18.51
N ARG A 78 -15.38 5.07 19.20
CA ARG A 78 -14.93 6.38 18.75
C ARG A 78 -13.41 6.50 18.94
N ALA A 79 -12.70 6.88 17.88
CA ALA A 79 -11.30 7.31 18.01
C ALA A 79 -11.24 8.63 18.80
N GLY A 80 -10.36 8.68 19.78
CA GLY A 80 -10.04 9.88 20.55
C GLY A 80 -8.75 10.52 20.03
N HIS A 81 -7.91 11.00 20.94
CA HIS A 81 -6.60 11.54 20.58
C HIS A 81 -5.70 10.48 19.97
N CYS A 82 -5.04 10.85 18.88
CA CYS A 82 -4.11 10.00 18.17
C CYS A 82 -2.84 10.79 17.84
N PHE A 83 -1.70 10.13 17.95
CA PHE A 83 -0.45 10.69 17.44
C PHE A 83 0.41 9.62 16.79
N ILE A 84 1.33 10.05 15.93
CA ILE A 84 2.22 9.17 15.16
C ILE A 84 3.66 9.61 15.41
N VAL A 85 4.52 8.63 15.67
CA VAL A 85 5.97 8.79 15.80
C VAL A 85 6.69 7.76 14.92
N PRO A 86 7.94 8.02 14.48
CA PRO A 86 8.72 7.00 13.80
C PRO A 86 9.13 5.89 14.77
N GLY A 87 9.22 4.65 14.25
CA GLY A 87 9.51 3.47 15.06
C GLY A 87 10.82 3.56 15.85
N ASN A 88 11.82 4.27 15.32
CA ASN A 88 13.10 4.49 16.00
C ASN A 88 13.06 5.54 17.14
N THR A 89 11.87 6.02 17.51
CA THR A 89 11.63 6.72 18.78
C THR A 89 11.73 5.77 19.97
N PHE A 90 11.49 4.46 19.73
CA PHE A 90 11.54 3.44 20.77
C PHE A 90 12.91 2.75 20.80
N ASP A 91 13.38 2.44 22.00
CA ASP A 91 14.63 1.73 22.20
C ASP A 91 14.67 0.40 21.43
N ASN A 92 15.84 0.07 20.88
CA ASN A 92 16.10 -1.15 20.12
C ASN A 92 15.32 -1.29 18.79
N VAL A 93 14.65 -0.25 18.33
CA VAL A 93 13.99 -0.22 17.01
C VAL A 93 14.85 0.57 16.03
N LYS A 94 15.46 -0.12 15.05
CA LYS A 94 16.31 0.51 14.01
C LYS A 94 15.51 1.05 12.82
N GLY A 95 14.30 0.54 12.59
CA GLY A 95 13.49 0.86 11.43
C GLY A 95 12.71 2.17 11.57
N GLN A 96 12.66 2.93 10.48
CA GLN A 96 11.79 4.10 10.38
C GLN A 96 10.48 3.69 9.70
N PHE A 97 9.45 3.47 10.49
CA PHE A 97 8.07 3.20 10.05
C PHE A 97 7.10 3.86 11.03
N PRO A 98 5.87 4.18 10.62
CA PRO A 98 4.96 4.88 11.52
C PRO A 98 4.45 3.95 12.63
N VAL A 99 4.53 4.45 13.86
CA VAL A 99 3.90 3.87 15.05
C VAL A 99 2.91 4.89 15.59
N GLY A 100 1.63 4.53 15.63
CA GLY A 100 0.57 5.38 16.16
C GLY A 100 0.24 5.01 17.60
N PHE A 101 -0.02 6.01 18.43
CA PHE A 101 -0.78 5.86 19.65
C PHE A 101 -2.22 6.23 19.37
N PHE A 102 -3.13 5.34 19.69
CA PHE A 102 -4.56 5.54 19.50
C PHE A 102 -5.29 5.41 20.80
N THR A 103 -6.24 6.29 21.05
CA THR A 103 -7.23 6.14 22.12
C THR A 103 -8.59 5.78 21.51
N TRP A 104 -9.29 4.85 22.16
CA TRP A 104 -10.58 4.34 21.70
C TRP A 104 -11.59 4.39 22.85
N HIS A 105 -12.70 5.08 22.64
CA HIS A 105 -13.80 5.16 23.58
C HIS A 105 -14.83 4.09 23.23
N THR A 106 -14.84 2.97 23.93
CA THR A 106 -15.68 1.81 23.63
C THR A 106 -17.13 1.93 24.11
N ASP A 107 -17.44 2.93 24.90
CA ASP A 107 -18.79 3.35 25.27
C ASP A 107 -19.51 4.07 24.10
N ASP A 108 -18.78 4.69 23.21
CA ASP A 108 -19.29 5.39 22.03
C ASP A 108 -19.24 4.45 20.80
N LYS A 109 -20.31 3.66 20.65
CA LYS A 109 -20.43 2.56 19.67
C LYS A 109 -20.65 3.06 18.23
N ARG A 110 -19.66 3.69 17.62
CA ARG A 110 -19.69 4.08 16.20
C ARG A 110 -18.66 3.32 15.38
N PRO A 111 -18.87 3.17 14.06
CA PRO A 111 -17.84 2.60 13.18
C PRO A 111 -16.54 3.40 13.27
N VAL A 112 -15.41 2.72 13.10
CA VAL A 112 -14.11 3.39 12.95
C VAL A 112 -14.16 4.24 11.68
N GLY A 113 -14.13 5.55 11.86
CA GLY A 113 -14.17 6.54 10.77
C GLY A 113 -12.79 7.17 10.54
N GLU A 114 -12.82 8.35 9.93
CA GLU A 114 -11.63 9.17 9.73
C GLU A 114 -10.93 9.46 11.07
N ILE A 115 -9.61 9.36 11.08
CA ILE A 115 -8.75 9.67 12.23
C ILE A 115 -7.75 10.73 11.81
N VAL A 116 -7.73 11.84 12.51
CA VAL A 116 -6.66 12.85 12.37
C VAL A 116 -5.67 12.62 13.51
N ALA A 117 -4.40 12.43 13.17
CA ALA A 117 -3.33 12.16 14.14
C ALA A 117 -2.27 13.24 14.06
N ASP A 118 -1.81 13.71 15.21
CA ASP A 118 -0.65 14.57 15.31
C ASP A 118 0.63 13.80 14.98
N VAL A 119 1.54 14.39 14.21
CA VAL A 119 2.78 13.74 13.80
C VAL A 119 3.96 14.40 14.49
N PHE A 120 4.75 13.59 15.17
CA PHE A 120 5.97 14.02 15.83
C PHE A 120 7.19 13.32 15.23
N ASN A 121 8.31 14.02 15.19
CA ASN A 121 9.58 13.41 14.83
C ASN A 121 10.16 12.59 16.00
N LYS A 122 11.31 11.95 15.82
CA LYS A 122 11.95 11.13 16.86
C LYS A 122 12.37 11.91 18.10
N ASN A 123 12.47 13.22 18.01
CA ASN A 123 12.84 14.10 19.14
C ASN A 123 11.61 14.62 19.92
N GLY A 124 10.40 14.24 19.48
CA GLY A 124 9.15 14.70 20.08
C GLY A 124 8.68 16.07 19.60
N GLU A 125 9.25 16.58 18.51
CA GLU A 125 8.83 17.85 17.92
C GLU A 125 7.64 17.62 17.00
N PHE A 126 6.60 18.43 17.12
CA PHE A 126 5.45 18.39 16.23
C PHE A 126 5.84 18.83 14.81
N ILE A 127 5.51 18.01 13.82
CA ILE A 127 5.85 18.26 12.42
C ILE A 127 4.63 18.36 11.49
N GLY A 128 3.41 18.24 12.04
CA GLY A 128 2.18 18.34 11.28
C GLY A 128 1.12 17.32 11.69
N THR A 129 0.11 17.16 10.88
CA THR A 129 -0.97 16.19 11.08
C THR A 129 -1.05 15.20 9.91
N LYS A 130 -1.55 13.99 10.19
CA LYS A 130 -1.86 13.00 9.17
C LYS A 130 -3.32 12.57 9.31
N LYS A 131 -4.06 12.69 8.21
CA LYS A 131 -5.39 12.15 8.06
C LYS A 131 -5.30 10.68 7.66
N LEU A 132 -5.96 9.82 8.42
CA LEU A 132 -6.10 8.39 8.13
C LEU A 132 -7.54 8.15 7.71
N GLU A 133 -7.75 8.00 6.42
CA GLU A 133 -9.07 7.69 5.88
C GLU A 133 -9.34 6.20 6.01
N VAL A 134 -10.49 5.90 6.60
CA VAL A 134 -10.99 4.53 6.73
C VAL A 134 -11.99 4.29 5.62
N GLU A 135 -11.49 3.99 4.44
CA GLU A 135 -12.35 3.63 3.31
C GLU A 135 -12.90 2.21 3.52
N GLN A 136 -14.22 2.10 3.60
CA GLN A 136 -14.86 0.84 3.96
C GLN A 136 -15.09 -0.11 2.78
N ASN A 137 -15.07 0.37 1.54
CA ASN A 137 -15.46 -0.42 0.36
C ASN A 137 -14.50 -0.28 -0.83
N VAL A 138 -13.28 0.16 -0.61
CA VAL A 138 -12.30 0.33 -1.68
C VAL A 138 -11.45 -0.92 -1.81
N MET A 139 -11.33 -1.42 -3.02
CA MET A 139 -10.52 -2.59 -3.32
C MET A 139 -9.03 -2.25 -3.25
N SER A 140 -8.21 -3.17 -2.77
CA SER A 140 -6.76 -2.96 -2.86
C SER A 140 -6.31 -2.96 -4.33
N ILE A 141 -5.28 -2.20 -4.65
CA ILE A 141 -4.74 -2.17 -6.03
C ILE A 141 -4.29 -3.56 -6.50
N ASN A 142 -3.89 -4.43 -5.58
CA ASN A 142 -3.53 -5.81 -5.91
C ASN A 142 -4.74 -6.68 -6.27
N ASP A 143 -5.87 -6.47 -5.61
CA ASP A 143 -7.11 -7.18 -5.96
C ASP A 143 -7.71 -6.63 -7.24
N TRP A 144 -7.60 -5.31 -7.45
CA TRP A 144 -8.01 -4.67 -8.70
C TRP A 144 -7.29 -5.27 -9.92
N ILE A 145 -5.97 -5.40 -9.88
CA ILE A 145 -5.20 -5.94 -11.01
C ILE A 145 -5.47 -7.44 -11.25
N ILE A 146 -5.94 -8.18 -10.24
CA ILE A 146 -6.30 -9.59 -10.38
C ILE A 146 -7.39 -9.79 -11.44
N SER A 147 -8.32 -8.87 -11.57
CA SER A 147 -9.40 -8.94 -12.56
C SER A 147 -8.88 -9.03 -13.99
N THR A 148 -7.65 -8.59 -14.24
CA THR A 148 -7.02 -8.62 -15.57
C THR A 148 -6.33 -9.95 -15.90
N ARG A 149 -6.28 -10.91 -14.95
CA ARG A 149 -5.48 -12.15 -15.08
C ARG A 149 -6.08 -13.21 -15.99
N ASN A 150 -7.37 -13.19 -16.21
CA ASN A 150 -8.11 -14.29 -16.85
C ASN A 150 -8.40 -14.07 -18.34
N ARG A 151 -7.45 -13.48 -19.08
CA ARG A 151 -7.58 -13.28 -20.52
C ARG A 151 -6.86 -14.41 -21.27
N ILE A 152 -7.64 -15.41 -21.71
CA ILE A 152 -7.13 -16.61 -22.40
C ILE A 152 -6.88 -16.26 -23.88
N GLY A 153 -5.73 -16.73 -24.41
CA GLY A 153 -5.38 -16.60 -25.82
C GLY A 153 -4.63 -15.30 -26.17
N GLU A 154 -4.32 -14.47 -25.20
CA GLU A 154 -3.57 -13.23 -25.39
C GLU A 154 -2.07 -13.48 -25.53
N LYS A 155 -1.39 -12.66 -26.31
CA LYS A 155 0.06 -12.71 -26.43
C LYS A 155 0.73 -12.24 -25.15
N ILE A 156 1.51 -13.09 -24.52
CA ILE A 156 2.30 -12.75 -23.35
C ILE A 156 3.52 -11.94 -23.78
N ILE A 157 3.67 -10.74 -23.24
CA ILE A 157 4.80 -9.84 -23.50
C ILE A 157 5.69 -9.64 -22.27
N GLY A 158 5.26 -10.10 -21.08
CA GLY A 158 6.04 -10.02 -19.87
C GLY A 158 5.27 -10.51 -18.64
N PHE A 159 5.89 -10.31 -17.48
CA PHE A 159 5.35 -10.69 -16.17
C PHE A 159 5.57 -9.55 -15.19
N MET A 160 4.51 -9.12 -14.51
CA MET A 160 4.61 -8.13 -13.45
C MET A 160 4.63 -8.80 -12.09
N SER A 161 5.64 -8.51 -11.29
CA SER A 161 5.66 -8.84 -9.86
C SER A 161 4.82 -7.83 -9.08
N ALA A 162 3.95 -8.31 -8.20
CA ALA A 162 3.13 -7.47 -7.33
C ALA A 162 3.14 -8.03 -5.90
N LYS A 163 3.97 -7.47 -5.02
CA LYS A 163 4.10 -7.88 -3.63
C LYS A 163 3.57 -6.80 -2.71
N GLY A 164 2.55 -7.15 -1.92
CA GLY A 164 1.91 -6.20 -1.00
C GLY A 164 1.33 -4.97 -1.70
N CYS A 165 0.41 -4.29 -1.07
CA CYS A 165 -0.20 -3.06 -1.59
C CYS A 165 0.17 -1.80 -0.78
N ASP A 166 1.19 -1.91 0.09
CA ASP A 166 1.72 -0.81 0.88
C ASP A 166 3.00 -0.20 0.27
N PHE A 167 3.35 1.01 0.71
CA PHE A 167 4.58 1.69 0.30
C PHE A 167 5.84 0.93 0.71
N GLN A 168 5.80 0.13 1.77
CA GLN A 168 6.94 -0.70 2.18
C GLN A 168 7.37 -1.65 1.06
N ASN A 169 6.42 -2.15 0.28
CA ASN A 169 6.64 -3.08 -0.81
C ASN A 169 6.74 -2.40 -2.19
N GLN A 170 6.87 -1.08 -2.26
CA GLN A 170 6.90 -0.33 -3.52
C GLN A 170 7.97 -0.84 -4.49
N ASN A 171 9.18 -1.14 -4.01
CA ASN A 171 10.28 -1.61 -4.84
C ASN A 171 10.17 -3.08 -5.28
N TYR A 172 9.15 -3.81 -4.81
CA TYR A 172 8.87 -5.19 -5.24
C TYR A 172 7.84 -5.26 -6.36
N ASN A 173 7.53 -4.13 -7.00
CA ASN A 173 6.64 -4.04 -8.15
C ASN A 173 7.48 -3.68 -9.38
N PHE A 174 7.63 -4.65 -10.27
CA PHE A 174 8.45 -4.51 -11.46
C PHE A 174 7.97 -5.49 -12.55
N ILE A 175 8.33 -5.22 -13.80
CA ILE A 175 8.04 -6.06 -14.95
C ILE A 175 9.32 -6.77 -15.38
N ILE A 176 9.21 -8.05 -15.69
CA ILE A 176 10.29 -8.89 -16.21
C ILE A 176 9.83 -9.64 -17.45
N ASN A 177 10.78 -10.08 -18.26
CA ASN A 177 10.48 -10.83 -19.48
C ASN A 177 10.35 -12.35 -19.26
N GLU A 178 10.87 -12.90 -18.14
CA GLU A 178 10.85 -14.33 -17.86
C GLU A 178 10.16 -14.65 -16.52
N LYS A 179 9.14 -15.51 -16.58
CA LYS A 179 8.37 -15.93 -15.39
C LYS A 179 9.24 -16.62 -14.33
N SER A 180 10.27 -17.34 -14.73
CA SER A 180 11.20 -18.04 -13.82
C SER A 180 11.96 -17.09 -12.89
N GLN A 181 12.06 -15.82 -13.26
CA GLN A 181 12.75 -14.79 -12.48
C GLN A 181 11.81 -14.06 -11.49
N LEU A 182 10.52 -14.44 -11.41
CA LEU A 182 9.61 -13.85 -10.43
C LEU A 182 9.99 -14.30 -9.01
N PRO A 183 10.40 -13.37 -8.14
CA PRO A 183 10.79 -13.71 -6.77
C PRO A 183 9.62 -14.13 -5.89
N HIS A 184 8.38 -13.99 -6.39
CA HIS A 184 7.16 -14.30 -5.68
C HIS A 184 6.10 -14.88 -6.63
N PRO A 185 5.37 -15.93 -6.23
CA PRO A 185 4.35 -16.57 -7.08
C PRO A 185 3.16 -15.66 -7.42
N ARG A 186 3.00 -14.54 -6.74
CA ARG A 186 1.96 -13.53 -7.03
C ARG A 186 2.45 -12.57 -8.08
N GLY A 187 2.28 -12.93 -9.33
CA GLY A 187 2.52 -12.06 -10.48
C GLY A 187 1.29 -12.01 -11.38
N THR A 188 1.27 -11.05 -12.26
CA THR A 188 0.25 -10.90 -13.30
C THR A 188 0.94 -11.02 -14.65
N LEU A 189 0.34 -11.80 -15.57
CA LEU A 189 0.78 -11.82 -16.96
C LEU A 189 0.58 -10.44 -17.58
N VAL A 190 1.60 -9.96 -18.27
CA VAL A 190 1.50 -8.74 -19.08
C VAL A 190 1.24 -9.17 -20.50
N THR A 191 0.13 -8.70 -21.07
CA THR A 191 -0.31 -9.01 -22.42
C THR A 191 -0.57 -7.72 -23.18
N ASP A 192 -0.74 -7.80 -24.49
CA ASP A 192 -1.16 -6.67 -25.31
C ASP A 192 -2.54 -6.11 -24.94
N MET A 193 -3.39 -6.96 -24.33
CA MET A 193 -4.76 -6.61 -23.97
C MET A 193 -4.88 -5.93 -22.57
N ASN A 194 -3.93 -6.18 -21.65
CA ASN A 194 -3.97 -5.61 -20.30
C ASN A 194 -2.81 -4.64 -20.01
N LEU A 195 -2.07 -4.26 -21.03
CA LEU A 195 -0.89 -3.40 -20.89
C LEU A 195 -1.22 -2.05 -20.25
N LYS A 196 -2.40 -1.50 -20.53
CA LYS A 196 -2.84 -0.22 -19.94
C LYS A 196 -3.07 -0.34 -18.44
N GLU A 197 -3.78 -1.37 -18.01
CA GLU A 197 -4.03 -1.65 -16.57
C GLU A 197 -2.72 -1.92 -15.82
N ILE A 198 -1.81 -2.67 -16.43
CA ILE A 198 -0.48 -2.92 -15.89
C ILE A 198 0.31 -1.62 -15.77
N ALA A 199 0.24 -0.74 -16.77
CA ALA A 199 0.90 0.55 -16.77
C ALA A 199 0.35 1.48 -15.67
N VAL A 200 -0.97 1.54 -15.53
CA VAL A 200 -1.63 2.28 -14.44
C VAL A 200 -1.16 1.75 -13.08
N TYR A 201 -1.18 0.42 -12.87
CA TYR A 201 -0.72 -0.19 -11.64
C TYR A 201 0.73 0.21 -11.31
N LEU A 202 1.65 0.07 -12.26
CA LEU A 202 3.07 0.33 -12.05
C LEU A 202 3.33 1.83 -11.81
N ALA A 203 2.76 2.71 -12.64
CA ALA A 203 2.93 4.14 -12.53
C ALA A 203 2.42 4.68 -11.20
N VAL A 204 1.20 4.31 -10.80
CA VAL A 204 0.61 4.69 -9.51
C VAL A 204 1.47 4.23 -8.33
N ARG A 205 1.98 3.00 -8.38
CA ARG A 205 2.85 2.46 -7.32
C ARG A 205 4.17 3.23 -7.16
N HIS A 206 4.64 3.91 -8.18
CA HIS A 206 5.90 4.63 -8.20
C HIS A 206 5.75 6.16 -8.22
N SER A 207 4.54 6.69 -8.36
CA SER A 207 4.27 8.14 -8.47
C SER A 207 4.58 8.92 -7.20
N VAL A 208 4.44 8.29 -6.03
CA VAL A 208 4.65 8.92 -4.73
C VAL A 208 5.87 8.33 -4.05
N LYS A 209 6.75 9.21 -3.57
CA LYS A 209 7.96 8.78 -2.87
C LYS A 209 7.62 8.19 -1.51
N LYS A 210 8.18 7.02 -1.22
CA LYS A 210 8.13 6.41 0.11
C LYS A 210 8.85 7.28 1.14
N THR A 211 8.20 7.48 2.28
CA THR A 211 8.73 8.09 3.48
C THR A 211 8.45 7.19 4.69
N TRP A 212 9.02 7.51 5.85
CA TRP A 212 8.69 6.77 7.06
C TRP A 212 7.22 6.91 7.45
N LEU A 213 6.60 8.06 7.13
CA LEU A 213 5.24 8.38 7.54
C LEU A 213 4.18 7.65 6.69
N ASN A 214 4.46 7.41 5.40
CA ASN A 214 3.55 6.69 4.50
C ASN A 214 3.91 5.21 4.28
N ASP A 215 4.93 4.70 4.95
CA ASP A 215 5.44 3.32 4.77
C ASP A 215 4.35 2.24 4.86
N ARG A 216 3.29 2.48 5.62
CA ARG A 216 2.18 1.55 5.83
C ARG A 216 0.89 1.91 5.12
N ASP A 217 0.86 3.04 4.41
CA ASP A 217 -0.29 3.42 3.62
C ASP A 217 -0.48 2.42 2.47
N GLN A 218 -1.73 2.25 2.06
CA GLN A 218 -2.10 1.25 1.06
C GLN A 218 -2.44 1.95 -0.25
N PHE A 219 -2.06 1.32 -1.34
CA PHE A 219 -2.56 1.69 -2.65
C PHE A 219 -3.90 1.00 -2.89
N THR A 220 -4.87 1.77 -3.30
CA THR A 220 -6.22 1.31 -3.62
C THR A 220 -6.43 1.27 -5.13
N GLU A 221 -7.55 0.72 -5.56
CA GLU A 221 -7.96 0.77 -6.95
C GLU A 221 -8.04 2.21 -7.47
N PRO A 222 -7.74 2.47 -8.74
CA PRO A 222 -7.91 3.78 -9.32
C PRO A 222 -9.39 4.17 -9.37
N PHE A 223 -9.69 5.48 -9.35
CA PHE A 223 -11.06 5.96 -9.53
C PHE A 223 -11.66 5.46 -10.84
N ASP A 224 -12.94 5.18 -10.87
CA ASP A 224 -13.65 4.64 -12.07
C ASP A 224 -13.43 5.47 -13.34
N THR A 225 -13.16 6.77 -13.18
CA THR A 225 -12.86 7.67 -14.31
C THR A 225 -11.57 7.35 -15.05
N TRP A 226 -10.63 6.60 -14.45
CA TRP A 226 -9.35 6.25 -15.07
C TRP A 226 -9.52 5.58 -16.44
N SER A 227 -10.56 4.77 -16.61
CA SER A 227 -10.82 4.01 -17.83
C SER A 227 -11.25 4.89 -19.02
N HIS A 228 -11.71 6.10 -18.76
CA HIS A 228 -12.12 7.09 -19.76
C HIS A 228 -11.11 8.24 -19.88
N ASP A 229 -10.13 8.31 -18.98
CA ASP A 229 -9.07 9.31 -19.01
C ASP A 229 -7.89 8.81 -19.86
N ILE A 230 -7.96 9.11 -21.15
CA ILE A 230 -6.95 8.68 -22.12
C ILE A 230 -5.59 9.34 -21.84
N GLU A 231 -5.58 10.58 -21.39
CA GLU A 231 -4.35 11.30 -21.04
C GLU A 231 -3.64 10.59 -19.87
N PHE A 232 -4.36 10.33 -18.78
CA PHE A 232 -3.83 9.58 -17.65
C PHE A 232 -3.30 8.19 -18.04
N GLN A 233 -4.05 7.44 -18.88
CA GLN A 233 -3.60 6.12 -19.35
C GLN A 233 -2.30 6.22 -20.17
N ASN A 234 -2.21 7.20 -21.07
CA ASN A 234 -1.01 7.42 -21.87
C ASN A 234 0.20 7.81 -21.02
N ASP A 235 -0.02 8.63 -19.98
CA ASP A 235 1.02 9.00 -19.03
C ASP A 235 1.55 7.80 -18.24
N CYS A 236 0.65 6.97 -17.74
CA CYS A 236 1.01 5.74 -17.07
C CYS A 236 1.78 4.78 -17.99
N LEU A 237 1.36 4.68 -19.24
CA LEU A 237 2.03 3.85 -20.25
C LEU A 237 3.43 4.39 -20.57
N ALA A 238 3.56 5.68 -20.79
CA ALA A 238 4.84 6.30 -21.08
C ALA A 238 5.78 6.25 -19.87
N TYR A 239 5.28 6.45 -18.63
CA TYR A 239 6.07 6.20 -17.43
C TYR A 239 6.59 4.76 -17.40
N THR A 240 5.70 3.79 -17.66
CA THR A 240 6.05 2.37 -17.61
C THR A 240 7.11 2.02 -18.63
N LEU A 241 7.05 2.58 -19.82
CA LEU A 241 7.95 2.22 -20.94
C LEU A 241 9.25 3.02 -20.92
N PHE A 242 9.24 4.27 -20.49
CA PHE A 242 10.35 5.20 -20.72
C PHE A 242 10.99 5.80 -19.46
N SER A 243 10.34 5.72 -18.28
CA SER A 243 10.96 6.25 -17.07
C SER A 243 12.12 5.37 -16.60
N ILE A 244 13.22 5.99 -16.20
CA ILE A 244 14.36 5.29 -15.57
C ILE A 244 14.02 4.65 -14.22
N SER A 245 12.89 5.03 -13.62
CA SER A 245 12.39 4.51 -12.34
C SER A 245 11.30 3.45 -12.48
N ASN A 246 11.02 2.98 -13.69
CA ASN A 246 9.90 2.06 -13.97
C ASN A 246 10.13 0.63 -13.46
N ASN A 247 11.35 0.26 -13.09
CA ASN A 247 11.75 -1.09 -12.65
C ASN A 247 11.46 -2.20 -13.67
N ILE A 248 11.41 -1.89 -14.95
CA ILE A 248 11.37 -2.91 -16.00
C ILE A 248 12.73 -3.61 -16.06
N GLN A 249 12.70 -4.94 -15.98
CA GLN A 249 13.88 -5.80 -16.02
C GLN A 249 13.83 -6.72 -17.24
N SER A 250 14.94 -6.86 -17.90
CA SER A 250 15.11 -7.77 -19.03
C SER A 250 16.43 -8.54 -18.92
N ALA A 251 16.68 -9.47 -19.84
CA ALA A 251 17.96 -10.14 -19.97
C ALA A 251 19.15 -9.18 -20.21
N PHE A 252 18.86 -7.95 -20.61
CA PHE A 252 19.87 -6.93 -20.90
C PHE A 252 20.08 -5.91 -19.77
N GLY A 253 19.34 -6.00 -18.67
CA GLY A 253 19.47 -5.12 -17.51
C GLY A 253 18.14 -4.54 -17.01
N ILE A 254 18.25 -3.61 -16.07
CA ILE A 254 17.12 -2.89 -15.48
C ILE A 254 17.01 -1.52 -16.15
N ASN A 255 15.80 -1.10 -16.53
CA ASN A 255 15.51 0.23 -17.07
C ASN A 255 16.37 0.56 -18.32
N TYR A 256 16.30 -0.29 -19.29
CA TYR A 256 17.12 -0.17 -20.52
C TYR A 256 16.77 1.06 -21.36
N TRP A 257 15.58 1.64 -21.16
CA TRP A 257 15.10 2.80 -21.88
C TRP A 257 15.37 4.07 -21.09
N GLN A 258 16.18 4.93 -21.66
CA GLN A 258 16.28 6.30 -21.15
C GLN A 258 15.25 7.16 -21.87
N PRO A 259 14.48 7.97 -21.11
CA PRO A 259 13.55 8.89 -21.73
C PRO A 259 14.35 9.97 -22.48
N PHE A 260 14.03 10.13 -23.74
CA PHE A 260 14.54 11.23 -24.54
C PHE A 260 13.58 12.42 -24.44
N THR A 261 14.14 13.62 -24.33
CA THR A 261 13.36 14.86 -24.50
C THR A 261 13.15 15.13 -25.99
N GLU A 262 12.17 15.95 -26.33
CA GLU A 262 11.98 16.42 -27.73
C GLU A 262 13.25 17.08 -28.26
N ALA A 263 13.95 17.84 -27.42
CA ALA A 263 15.23 18.47 -27.77
C ALA A 263 16.32 17.44 -28.09
N ASP A 264 16.37 16.33 -27.34
CA ASP A 264 17.34 15.24 -27.60
C ASP A 264 17.10 14.55 -28.94
N LEU A 265 15.84 14.50 -29.37
CA LEU A 265 15.43 13.94 -30.65
C LEU A 265 15.46 14.94 -31.80
N GLY A 266 15.74 16.22 -31.51
CA GLY A 266 15.68 17.30 -32.52
C GLY A 266 14.26 17.59 -33.01
N ILE A 267 13.23 17.17 -32.27
CA ILE A 267 11.82 17.39 -32.60
C ILE A 267 11.34 18.57 -31.74
N THR A 268 10.81 19.60 -32.40
CA THR A 268 10.27 20.78 -31.71
C THR A 268 8.78 20.92 -32.03
N ASN A 269 7.95 20.92 -30.98
CA ASN A 269 6.51 21.24 -31.04
C ASN A 269 5.65 20.35 -31.93
N GLU A 270 6.06 19.13 -32.27
CA GLU A 270 5.28 18.23 -33.12
C GLU A 270 4.31 17.31 -32.32
N LEU A 271 4.53 17.21 -31.02
CA LEU A 271 3.64 16.42 -30.15
C LEU A 271 2.58 17.35 -29.54
N PRO A 272 1.29 17.05 -29.70
CA PRO A 272 0.22 17.90 -29.18
C PRO A 272 0.13 17.92 -27.66
N ASN A 273 0.85 17.04 -26.99
CA ASN A 273 0.85 16.89 -25.53
C ASN A 273 2.29 16.78 -25.01
N HIS A 274 2.70 17.76 -24.21
CA HIS A 274 4.03 17.81 -23.58
C HIS A 274 4.07 17.16 -22.19
N PHE A 275 2.99 16.55 -21.74
CA PHE A 275 2.85 16.03 -20.38
C PHE A 275 4.01 15.10 -20.02
N MET A 276 4.40 14.20 -20.90
CA MET A 276 5.47 13.25 -20.62
C MET A 276 6.83 13.91 -20.52
N THR A 277 7.12 14.86 -21.42
CA THR A 277 8.34 15.66 -21.36
C THR A 277 8.40 16.43 -20.04
N ASP A 278 7.30 17.03 -19.64
CA ASP A 278 7.18 17.76 -18.39
C ASP A 278 7.24 16.83 -17.17
N TYR A 279 6.59 15.67 -17.21
CA TYR A 279 6.66 14.66 -16.15
C TYR A 279 8.07 14.12 -15.96
N ILE A 280 8.77 13.74 -17.02
CA ILE A 280 10.15 13.23 -16.98
C ILE A 280 11.11 14.31 -16.50
N SER A 281 10.91 15.57 -16.93
CA SER A 281 11.71 16.71 -16.50
C SER A 281 11.39 17.20 -15.06
N GLY A 282 10.38 16.60 -14.42
CA GLY A 282 9.92 16.97 -13.07
C GLY A 282 9.08 18.24 -12.99
N LYS A 283 8.67 18.82 -14.13
CA LYS A 283 7.88 20.05 -14.19
C LYS A 283 6.39 19.85 -13.98
N GLY A 284 5.85 18.73 -14.42
CA GLY A 284 4.43 18.41 -14.36
C GLY A 284 4.13 17.26 -13.42
N ARG A 285 4.48 17.35 -12.13
CA ARG A 285 3.95 16.37 -11.20
C ARG A 285 2.47 16.63 -11.01
N PRO A 286 1.57 15.67 -11.34
CA PRO A 286 0.19 15.76 -10.91
C PRO A 286 0.24 16.05 -9.40
N LYS A 287 -0.46 17.08 -8.95
CA LYS A 287 -0.71 17.22 -7.51
C LYS A 287 -1.32 15.88 -7.10
N ALA A 288 -0.65 15.18 -6.20
CA ALA A 288 -1.23 14.00 -5.60
C ALA A 288 -2.65 14.38 -5.22
N ILE A 289 -3.62 13.69 -5.79
CA ILE A 289 -5.01 13.87 -5.38
C ILE A 289 -4.99 13.42 -3.93
N GLN A 290 -5.09 14.42 -3.05
CA GLN A 290 -5.11 14.26 -1.59
C GLN A 290 -6.43 13.63 -1.18
#